data_8f214a24c4211556511226b2affbda29
#
_entry.id   8f214a24c4211556511226b2affbda29
#
_cell.length_a   1.000
_cell.length_b   1.000
_cell.length_c   1.000
_cell.angle_alpha   90.00
_cell.angle_beta   90.00
_cell.angle_gamma   90.00
#
_symmetry.space_group_name_H-M   'P 1'
#
loop_
_entity.id
_entity.type
_entity.pdbx_description
1 polymer ?
#
loop_
_entity_poly.entity_id
_entity_poly.type
_entity_poly.pdbx_seq_one_letter_code
_entity_poly.pdbx_strand_id
1 'polypeptide(L)'
;GFLAVDFFFIRSGFVMGYAYDARLADGRLTVGGFIRRRLIRLHPMVVMGAIVGLAGFALQGFTNWEGERMGASMVLAAFAFALFLIPTPLRFDVRGNTEAFPLNGPHWSLFFEYIGSLLYVVALRKFPTRLLKLWTLLMGILLLTNALLGDYNSIAYGWSAEPYNLFGGLLRLLFAYPLGLLLSRLYQQRQPVPTRLPAF
;
A
#
# COMPACT_ATOMS: atom_id res chain seq x y z
N GLY A 1 10.69 8.14 -7.98
CA GLY A 1 10.46 7.19 -9.09
C GLY A 1 9.52 6.04 -8.71
N PHE A 2 8.81 5.50 -9.66
CA PHE A 2 7.77 4.46 -9.46
C PHE A 2 8.32 3.21 -8.79
N LEU A 3 9.53 2.78 -9.14
CA LEU A 3 10.20 1.60 -8.56
C LEU A 3 10.48 1.71 -7.06
N ALA A 4 10.57 2.92 -6.51
CA ALA A 4 10.73 3.09 -5.07
C ALA A 4 9.53 2.54 -4.27
N VAL A 5 8.33 2.59 -4.84
CA VAL A 5 7.13 2.04 -4.22
C VAL A 5 7.13 0.52 -4.27
N ASP A 6 7.57 -0.08 -5.38
CA ASP A 6 7.70 -1.53 -5.48
C ASP A 6 8.72 -2.06 -4.47
N PHE A 7 9.85 -1.35 -4.33
CA PHE A 7 10.83 -1.66 -3.28
C PHE A 7 10.25 -1.51 -1.87
N PHE A 8 9.42 -0.50 -1.64
CA PHE A 8 8.69 -0.31 -0.38
C PHE A 8 7.78 -1.50 -0.08
N PHE A 9 7.00 -2.00 -1.06
CA PHE A 9 6.16 -3.18 -0.89
C PHE A 9 6.97 -4.46 -0.67
N ILE A 10 8.10 -4.66 -1.38
CA ILE A 10 9.00 -5.79 -1.16
C ILE A 10 9.55 -5.75 0.27
N ARG A 11 10.05 -4.60 0.71
CA ARG A 11 10.56 -4.41 2.07
C ARG A 11 9.48 -4.71 3.12
N SER A 12 8.26 -4.25 2.90
CA SER A 12 7.14 -4.49 3.80
C SER A 12 6.82 -5.99 3.90
N GLY A 13 6.70 -6.69 2.78
CA GLY A 13 6.48 -8.13 2.76
C GLY A 13 7.61 -8.90 3.46
N PHE A 14 8.88 -8.50 3.24
CA PHE A 14 10.03 -9.08 3.92
C PHE A 14 9.95 -8.91 5.44
N VAL A 15 9.71 -7.68 5.91
CA VAL A 15 9.62 -7.38 7.35
C VAL A 15 8.44 -8.12 7.98
N MET A 16 7.30 -8.25 7.27
CA MET A 16 6.17 -9.01 7.79
C MET A 16 6.51 -10.47 8.01
N GLY A 17 7.10 -11.15 7.04
CA GLY A 17 7.52 -12.54 7.19
C GLY A 17 8.58 -12.70 8.28
N TYR A 18 9.58 -11.83 8.28
CA TYR A 18 10.70 -11.93 9.22
C TYR A 18 10.29 -11.69 10.67
N ALA A 19 9.48 -10.65 10.94
CA ALA A 19 9.17 -10.23 12.29
C ALA A 19 7.92 -10.88 12.90
N TYR A 20 6.99 -11.37 12.05
CA TYR A 20 5.67 -11.76 12.53
C TYR A 20 5.28 -13.23 12.26
N ASP A 21 5.88 -13.93 11.26
CA ASP A 21 5.48 -15.32 10.93
C ASP A 21 5.55 -16.24 12.15
N ALA A 22 6.67 -16.28 12.86
CA ALA A 22 6.83 -17.11 14.04
C ALA A 22 5.86 -16.72 15.17
N ARG A 23 5.69 -15.44 15.42
CA ARG A 23 4.84 -14.91 16.51
C ARG A 23 3.35 -15.20 16.28
N LEU A 24 2.92 -15.19 15.02
CA LEU A 24 1.55 -15.52 14.61
C LEU A 24 1.33 -17.04 14.55
N ALA A 25 2.37 -17.83 14.26
CA ALA A 25 2.29 -19.29 14.18
C ALA A 25 2.20 -19.91 15.57
N ASP A 26 2.97 -19.42 16.55
CA ASP A 26 3.01 -19.94 17.91
C ASP A 26 1.99 -19.30 18.87
N GLY A 27 1.09 -18.45 18.33
CA GLY A 27 0.02 -17.81 19.09
C GLY A 27 0.46 -16.67 20.03
N ARG A 28 1.76 -16.30 20.07
CA ARG A 28 2.24 -15.13 20.84
C ARG A 28 1.68 -13.80 20.33
N LEU A 29 1.15 -13.78 19.14
CA LEU A 29 0.48 -12.62 18.55
C LEU A 29 -0.83 -13.09 17.87
N THR A 30 -1.96 -12.49 18.24
CA THR A 30 -3.23 -12.71 17.58
C THR A 30 -3.34 -11.86 16.30
N VAL A 31 -4.24 -12.26 15.38
CA VAL A 31 -4.54 -11.47 14.17
C VAL A 31 -4.99 -10.05 14.53
N GLY A 32 -5.87 -9.90 15.52
CA GLY A 32 -6.33 -8.60 16.00
C GLY A 32 -5.19 -7.76 16.59
N GLY A 33 -4.29 -8.39 17.35
CA GLY A 33 -3.10 -7.75 17.90
C GLY A 33 -2.13 -7.29 16.79
N PHE A 34 -1.99 -8.06 15.71
CA PHE A 34 -1.21 -7.66 14.54
C PHE A 34 -1.82 -6.43 13.85
N ILE A 35 -3.12 -6.47 13.55
CA ILE A 35 -3.84 -5.36 12.89
C ILE A 35 -3.72 -4.08 13.73
N ARG A 36 -3.95 -4.18 15.05
CA ARG A 36 -3.80 -3.02 15.96
C ARG A 36 -2.40 -2.42 15.90
N ARG A 37 -1.34 -3.24 15.89
CA ARG A 37 0.05 -2.74 15.77
C ARG A 37 0.30 -2.05 14.44
N ARG A 38 -0.28 -2.55 13.36
CA ARG A 38 -0.18 -1.91 12.04
C ARG A 38 -0.90 -0.57 12.02
N LEU A 39 -2.11 -0.49 12.58
CA LEU A 39 -2.86 0.77 12.71
C LEU A 39 -2.07 1.80 13.51
N ILE A 40 -1.60 1.45 14.71
CA ILE A 40 -0.82 2.38 15.56
C ILE A 40 0.44 2.88 14.85
N ARG A 41 1.07 2.05 14.02
CA ARG A 41 2.30 2.42 13.30
C ARG A 41 2.05 3.28 12.08
N LEU A 42 1.02 2.99 11.28
CA LEU A 42 0.81 3.61 9.97
C LEU A 42 -0.17 4.78 10.02
N HIS A 43 -1.22 4.68 10.83
CA HIS A 43 -2.31 5.65 10.81
C HIS A 43 -1.92 7.07 11.25
N PRO A 44 -1.01 7.28 12.22
CA PRO A 44 -0.53 8.61 12.53
C PRO A 44 0.10 9.32 11.32
N MET A 45 0.83 8.59 10.47
CA MET A 45 1.41 9.14 9.24
C MET A 45 0.32 9.52 8.21
N VAL A 46 -0.76 8.73 8.13
CA VAL A 46 -1.93 9.05 7.28
C VAL A 46 -2.56 10.35 7.73
N VAL A 47 -2.85 10.48 9.03
CA VAL A 47 -3.47 11.69 9.60
C VAL A 47 -2.58 12.92 9.40
N MET A 48 -1.28 12.80 9.71
CA MET A 48 -0.32 13.90 9.48
C MET A 48 -0.26 14.28 8.00
N GLY A 49 -0.18 13.31 7.11
CA GLY A 49 -0.13 13.54 5.67
C GLY A 49 -1.40 14.21 5.13
N ALA A 50 -2.59 13.84 5.66
CA ALA A 50 -3.85 14.48 5.31
C ALA A 50 -3.89 15.94 5.77
N ILE A 51 -3.44 16.23 7.01
CA ILE A 51 -3.39 17.58 7.56
C ILE A 51 -2.42 18.46 6.75
N VAL A 52 -1.21 17.98 6.49
CA VAL A 52 -0.21 18.70 5.69
C VAL A 52 -0.72 18.94 4.26
N GLY A 53 -1.39 17.93 3.66
CA GLY A 53 -1.98 18.04 2.34
C GLY A 53 -3.10 19.08 2.28
N LEU A 54 -3.98 19.09 3.29
CA LEU A 54 -5.03 20.11 3.41
C LEU A 54 -4.44 21.52 3.59
N ALA A 55 -3.43 21.67 4.46
CA ALA A 55 -2.74 22.94 4.66
C ALA A 55 -2.07 23.43 3.36
N GLY A 56 -1.38 22.55 2.63
CA GLY A 56 -0.80 22.86 1.33
C GLY A 56 -1.86 23.30 0.30
N PHE A 57 -3.01 22.63 0.28
CA PHE A 57 -4.13 22.99 -0.61
C PHE A 57 -4.75 24.35 -0.23
N ALA A 58 -4.84 24.65 1.07
CA ALA A 58 -5.29 25.94 1.56
C ALA A 58 -4.33 27.09 1.15
N LEU A 59 -3.01 26.86 1.26
CA LEU A 59 -1.99 27.82 0.82
C LEU A 59 -2.05 28.11 -0.69
N GLN A 60 -2.54 27.15 -1.50
CA GLN A 60 -2.79 27.32 -2.93
C GLN A 60 -4.14 27.99 -3.23
N GLY A 61 -4.89 28.48 -2.21
CA GLY A 61 -6.18 29.13 -2.38
C GLY A 61 -7.34 28.19 -2.64
N PHE A 62 -7.20 26.90 -2.35
CA PHE A 62 -8.19 25.86 -2.63
C PHE A 62 -8.55 25.75 -4.11
N THR A 63 -7.59 25.90 -5.00
CA THR A 63 -7.78 25.84 -6.45
C THR A 63 -7.30 24.49 -7.02
N ASN A 64 -8.06 23.96 -8.00
CA ASN A 64 -7.64 22.80 -8.79
C ASN A 64 -6.54 23.19 -9.80
N TRP A 65 -6.07 22.22 -10.59
CA TRP A 65 -5.03 22.45 -11.62
C TRP A 65 -5.49 23.37 -12.76
N GLU A 66 -6.79 23.53 -12.94
CA GLU A 66 -7.40 24.43 -13.95
C GLU A 66 -7.60 25.85 -13.41
N GLY A 67 -7.26 26.09 -12.13
CA GLY A 67 -7.41 27.38 -11.47
C GLY A 67 -8.81 27.65 -10.88
N GLU A 68 -9.71 26.68 -10.91
CA GLU A 68 -11.04 26.80 -10.33
C GLU A 68 -11.01 26.58 -8.82
N ARG A 69 -11.74 27.43 -8.10
CA ARG A 69 -11.82 27.32 -6.64
C ARG A 69 -12.80 26.24 -6.21
N MET A 70 -12.32 25.32 -5.38
CA MET A 70 -13.11 24.22 -4.87
C MET A 70 -14.03 24.63 -3.72
N GLY A 71 -15.25 24.10 -3.73
CA GLY A 71 -16.22 24.32 -2.65
C GLY A 71 -15.81 23.63 -1.34
N ALA A 72 -16.12 24.27 -0.20
CA ALA A 72 -15.74 23.75 1.11
C ALA A 72 -16.24 22.33 1.38
N SER A 73 -17.44 21.97 0.92
CA SER A 73 -17.99 20.61 1.06
C SER A 73 -17.16 19.55 0.34
N MET A 74 -16.65 19.86 -0.84
CA MET A 74 -15.76 18.95 -1.60
C MET A 74 -14.42 18.78 -0.91
N VAL A 75 -13.83 19.87 -0.41
CA VAL A 75 -12.55 19.83 0.32
C VAL A 75 -12.70 19.03 1.62
N LEU A 76 -13.77 19.22 2.37
CA LEU A 76 -14.04 18.44 3.59
C LEU A 76 -14.28 16.97 3.29
N ALA A 77 -14.98 16.64 2.21
CA ALA A 77 -15.16 15.26 1.78
C ALA A 77 -13.81 14.61 1.40
N ALA A 78 -12.99 15.27 0.57
CA ALA A 78 -11.66 14.78 0.20
C ALA A 78 -10.76 14.61 1.44
N PHE A 79 -10.83 15.53 2.41
CA PHE A 79 -10.10 15.42 3.67
C PHE A 79 -10.57 14.22 4.51
N ALA A 80 -11.88 13.99 4.62
CA ALA A 80 -12.42 12.83 5.32
C ALA A 80 -11.95 11.51 4.67
N PHE A 81 -12.01 11.40 3.33
CA PHE A 81 -11.48 10.23 2.61
C PHE A 81 -9.99 10.04 2.88
N ALA A 82 -9.19 11.11 2.90
CA ALA A 82 -7.77 11.05 3.19
C ALA A 82 -7.48 10.58 4.63
N LEU A 83 -8.24 11.06 5.63
CA LEU A 83 -8.10 10.65 7.03
C LEU A 83 -8.35 9.16 7.25
N PHE A 84 -9.34 8.58 6.56
CA PHE A 84 -9.66 7.16 6.67
C PHE A 84 -8.90 6.29 5.65
N LEU A 85 -8.02 6.92 4.85
CA LEU A 85 -7.25 6.25 3.80
C LEU A 85 -8.15 5.49 2.82
N ILE A 86 -9.26 6.09 2.45
CA ILE A 86 -10.19 5.59 1.44
C ILE A 86 -9.94 6.36 0.14
N PRO A 87 -9.74 5.67 -1.00
CA PRO A 87 -9.62 6.34 -2.29
C PRO A 87 -10.81 7.29 -2.54
N THR A 88 -10.50 8.52 -2.86
CA THR A 88 -11.50 9.58 -3.09
C THR A 88 -12.27 9.27 -4.37
N PRO A 89 -13.61 9.14 -4.33
CA PRO A 89 -14.39 8.99 -5.56
C PRO A 89 -14.16 10.18 -6.49
N LEU A 90 -14.13 9.95 -7.81
CA LEU A 90 -13.83 10.96 -8.84
C LEU A 90 -14.66 12.24 -8.71
N ARG A 91 -15.91 12.13 -8.27
CA ARG A 91 -16.80 13.29 -8.03
C ARG A 91 -16.33 14.24 -6.91
N PHE A 92 -15.40 13.80 -6.06
CA PHE A 92 -14.81 14.58 -4.98
C PHE A 92 -13.32 14.87 -5.23
N ASP A 93 -12.84 14.67 -6.46
CA ASP A 93 -11.49 15.05 -6.83
C ASP A 93 -11.36 16.58 -6.86
N VAL A 94 -10.67 17.10 -5.83
CA VAL A 94 -10.45 18.55 -5.67
C VAL A 94 -9.25 19.05 -6.48
N ARG A 95 -8.52 18.16 -7.16
CA ARG A 95 -7.39 18.55 -8.02
C ARG A 95 -7.71 18.53 -9.51
N GLY A 96 -8.71 17.72 -9.92
CA GLY A 96 -9.09 17.58 -11.34
C GLY A 96 -8.16 16.68 -12.15
N ASN A 97 -7.39 15.81 -11.48
CA ASN A 97 -6.41 14.91 -12.14
C ASN A 97 -6.67 13.43 -11.80
N THR A 98 -7.89 13.08 -11.48
CA THR A 98 -8.33 11.72 -11.10
C THR A 98 -7.54 11.07 -9.95
N GLU A 99 -6.85 11.85 -9.13
CA GLU A 99 -6.01 11.33 -8.04
C GLU A 99 -6.84 10.56 -7.00
N ALA A 100 -6.38 9.36 -6.64
CA ALA A 100 -7.02 8.57 -5.58
C ALA A 100 -6.95 9.27 -4.21
N PHE A 101 -5.95 10.12 -4.00
CA PHE A 101 -5.76 10.91 -2.78
C PHE A 101 -5.34 12.34 -3.12
N PRO A 102 -6.28 13.20 -3.56
CA PRO A 102 -5.97 14.51 -4.15
C PRO A 102 -5.34 15.51 -3.18
N LEU A 103 -5.48 15.33 -1.86
CA LEU A 103 -4.81 16.17 -0.86
C LEU A 103 -3.38 15.71 -0.57
N ASN A 104 -3.10 14.40 -0.69
CA ASN A 104 -1.76 13.86 -0.45
C ASN A 104 -1.51 12.65 -1.35
N GLY A 105 -0.95 12.89 -2.53
CA GLY A 105 -0.66 11.84 -3.50
C GLY A 105 -0.01 10.57 -2.91
N PRO A 106 1.08 10.66 -2.12
CA PRO A 106 1.71 9.49 -1.49
C PRO A 106 0.80 8.54 -0.70
N HIS A 107 -0.39 8.95 -0.26
CA HIS A 107 -1.34 8.09 0.47
C HIS A 107 -1.73 6.82 -0.29
N TRP A 108 -1.71 6.82 -1.62
CA TRP A 108 -2.04 5.63 -2.40
C TRP A 108 -1.12 4.44 -2.06
N SER A 109 0.16 4.68 -1.81
CA SER A 109 1.08 3.62 -1.43
C SER A 109 0.81 3.09 -0.01
N LEU A 110 0.41 3.95 0.92
CA LEU A 110 -0.01 3.54 2.26
C LEU A 110 -1.32 2.74 2.23
N PHE A 111 -2.27 3.11 1.36
CA PHE A 111 -3.50 2.35 1.13
C PHE A 111 -3.19 0.91 0.72
N PHE A 112 -2.33 0.73 -0.27
CA PHE A 112 -1.90 -0.60 -0.69
C PHE A 112 -1.08 -1.33 0.39
N GLU A 113 -0.30 -0.64 1.20
CA GLU A 113 0.41 -1.22 2.34
C GLU A 113 -0.55 -1.82 3.38
N TYR A 114 -1.69 -1.17 3.65
CA TYR A 114 -2.74 -1.74 4.50
C TYR A 114 -3.34 -2.99 3.88
N ILE A 115 -3.67 -2.96 2.59
CA ILE A 115 -4.19 -4.13 1.86
C ILE A 115 -3.17 -5.28 1.93
N GLY A 116 -1.89 -5.01 1.66
CA GLY A 116 -0.81 -6.00 1.77
C GLY A 116 -0.70 -6.63 3.16
N SER A 117 -0.81 -5.80 4.20
CA SER A 117 -0.78 -6.26 5.60
C SER A 117 -1.97 -7.16 5.95
N LEU A 118 -3.17 -6.83 5.46
CA LEU A 118 -4.37 -7.65 5.63
C LEU A 118 -4.26 -8.96 4.86
N LEU A 119 -3.86 -8.91 3.59
CA LEU A 119 -3.63 -10.11 2.77
C LEU A 119 -2.58 -11.04 3.39
N TYR A 120 -1.50 -10.47 3.95
CA TYR A 120 -0.50 -11.22 4.67
C TYR A 120 -1.10 -12.00 5.83
N VAL A 121 -1.78 -11.33 6.75
CA VAL A 121 -2.24 -11.96 7.99
C VAL A 121 -3.38 -12.95 7.76
N VAL A 122 -4.21 -12.74 6.74
CA VAL A 122 -5.36 -13.60 6.43
C VAL A 122 -4.93 -14.81 5.57
N ALA A 123 -4.13 -14.58 4.55
CA ALA A 123 -3.85 -15.57 3.50
C ALA A 123 -2.37 -15.88 3.30
N LEU A 124 -1.54 -14.90 2.91
CA LEU A 124 -0.20 -15.14 2.36
C LEU A 124 0.74 -15.87 3.34
N ARG A 125 0.65 -15.59 4.64
CA ARG A 125 1.46 -16.28 5.66
C ARG A 125 1.20 -17.78 5.72
N LYS A 126 -0.01 -18.22 5.34
CA LYS A 126 -0.42 -19.63 5.35
C LYS A 126 0.00 -20.38 4.09
N PHE A 127 0.40 -19.66 3.03
CA PHE A 127 0.83 -20.30 1.79
C PHE A 127 2.13 -21.06 2.00
N PRO A 128 2.23 -22.33 1.57
CA PRO A 128 3.52 -23.00 1.50
C PRO A 128 4.44 -22.27 0.52
N THR A 129 5.75 -22.36 0.73
CA THR A 129 6.75 -21.64 -0.08
C THR A 129 6.61 -21.92 -1.58
N ARG A 130 6.20 -23.14 -1.97
CA ARG A 130 5.96 -23.51 -3.38
C ARG A 130 4.82 -22.69 -3.98
N LEU A 131 3.70 -22.59 -3.26
CA LEU A 131 2.55 -21.80 -3.71
C LEU A 131 2.88 -20.30 -3.76
N LEU A 132 3.64 -19.80 -2.78
CA LEU A 132 4.08 -18.42 -2.77
C LEU A 132 4.98 -18.08 -3.97
N LYS A 133 5.89 -19.00 -4.36
CA LYS A 133 6.70 -18.85 -5.59
C LYS A 133 5.84 -18.80 -6.84
N LEU A 134 4.89 -19.73 -6.97
CA LEU A 134 3.97 -19.77 -8.11
C LEU A 134 3.11 -18.51 -8.19
N TRP A 135 2.57 -18.06 -7.05
CA TRP A 135 1.81 -16.83 -6.95
C TRP A 135 2.64 -15.61 -7.40
N THR A 136 3.85 -15.47 -6.86
CA THR A 136 4.74 -14.35 -7.21
C THR A 136 5.07 -14.35 -8.70
N LEU A 137 5.36 -15.50 -9.27
CA LEU A 137 5.63 -15.65 -10.70
C LEU A 137 4.40 -15.25 -11.53
N LEU A 138 3.22 -15.77 -11.19
CA LEU A 138 1.98 -15.47 -11.91
C LEU A 138 1.64 -13.98 -11.86
N MET A 139 1.72 -13.36 -10.66
CA MET A 139 1.46 -11.93 -10.51
C MET A 139 2.51 -11.08 -11.23
N GLY A 140 3.76 -11.54 -11.30
CA GLY A 140 4.81 -10.89 -12.07
C GLY A 140 4.53 -10.93 -13.59
N ILE A 141 4.08 -12.07 -14.10
CA ILE A 141 3.68 -12.20 -15.51
C ILE A 141 2.48 -11.29 -15.81
N LEU A 142 1.45 -11.28 -14.96
CA LEU A 142 0.28 -10.42 -15.12
C LEU A 142 0.65 -8.94 -15.08
N LEU A 143 1.53 -8.53 -14.17
CA LEU A 143 2.03 -7.17 -14.08
C LEU A 143 2.79 -6.78 -15.34
N LEU A 144 3.68 -7.65 -15.84
CA LEU A 144 4.42 -7.42 -17.08
C LEU A 144 3.48 -7.33 -18.29
N THR A 145 2.51 -8.23 -18.39
CA THR A 145 1.49 -8.20 -19.46
C THR A 145 0.70 -6.90 -19.42
N ASN A 146 0.25 -6.48 -18.21
CA ASN A 146 -0.45 -5.20 -18.04
C ASN A 146 0.43 -4.00 -18.40
N ALA A 147 1.73 -4.05 -18.09
CA ALA A 147 2.67 -2.99 -18.44
C ALA A 147 2.95 -2.89 -19.95
N LEU A 148 2.95 -4.02 -20.67
CA LEU A 148 3.26 -4.05 -22.10
C LEU A 148 2.02 -3.86 -22.99
N LEU A 149 0.87 -4.36 -22.57
CA LEU A 149 -0.37 -4.37 -23.36
C LEU A 149 -1.44 -3.41 -22.85
N GLY A 150 -1.21 -2.80 -21.68
CA GLY A 150 -2.15 -1.85 -21.09
C GLY A 150 -2.03 -0.44 -21.65
N ASP A 151 -3.03 0.39 -21.39
CA ASP A 151 -3.20 1.72 -21.98
C ASP A 151 -2.05 2.70 -21.71
N TYR A 152 -1.29 2.51 -20.62
CA TYR A 152 -0.22 3.44 -20.23
C TYR A 152 1.19 3.01 -20.65
N ASN A 153 1.37 1.81 -21.23
CA ASN A 153 2.72 1.26 -21.54
C ASN A 153 3.72 1.47 -20.39
N SER A 154 3.29 1.29 -19.16
CA SER A 154 4.02 1.64 -17.94
C SER A 154 3.59 0.77 -16.77
N ILE A 155 4.42 0.69 -15.73
CA ILE A 155 4.07 0.14 -14.42
C ILE A 155 3.61 1.22 -13.42
N ALA A 156 3.42 2.46 -13.86
CA ALA A 156 3.11 3.61 -13.01
C ALA A 156 1.63 3.68 -12.58
N TYR A 157 1.09 2.56 -12.07
CA TYR A 157 -0.28 2.44 -11.61
C TYR A 157 -0.43 2.63 -10.10
N GLY A 158 -1.67 2.90 -9.66
CA GLY A 158 -2.10 2.91 -8.26
C GLY A 158 -2.39 4.30 -7.70
N TRP A 159 -2.04 5.37 -8.38
CA TRP A 159 -2.16 6.75 -7.92
C TRP A 159 -3.51 7.41 -8.26
N SER A 160 -4.20 6.94 -9.30
CA SER A 160 -5.51 7.45 -9.73
C SER A 160 -6.65 6.61 -9.16
N ALA A 161 -7.80 7.25 -8.93
CA ALA A 161 -9.05 6.61 -8.51
C ALA A 161 -9.77 5.86 -9.65
N GLU A 162 -9.25 5.91 -10.86
CA GLU A 162 -9.78 5.15 -11.98
C GLU A 162 -9.62 3.64 -11.74
N PRO A 163 -10.67 2.83 -12.01
CA PRO A 163 -10.65 1.39 -11.70
C PRO A 163 -9.47 0.65 -12.31
N TYR A 164 -9.11 0.97 -13.55
CA TYR A 164 -7.97 0.35 -14.23
C TYR A 164 -6.63 0.69 -13.58
N ASN A 165 -6.46 1.95 -13.17
CA ASN A 165 -5.25 2.39 -12.49
C ASN A 165 -5.11 1.78 -11.10
N LEU A 166 -6.21 1.69 -10.32
CA LEU A 166 -6.23 1.00 -9.03
C LEU A 166 -5.95 -0.50 -9.19
N PHE A 167 -6.49 -1.15 -10.23
CA PHE A 167 -6.20 -2.55 -10.54
C PHE A 167 -4.71 -2.78 -10.82
N GLY A 168 -4.09 -1.93 -11.62
CA GLY A 168 -2.64 -1.96 -11.86
C GLY A 168 -1.82 -1.79 -10.58
N GLY A 169 -2.24 -0.88 -9.68
CA GLY A 169 -1.65 -0.71 -8.35
C GLY A 169 -1.78 -1.97 -7.48
N LEU A 170 -2.93 -2.64 -7.56
CA LEU A 170 -3.14 -3.92 -6.88
C LEU A 170 -2.23 -5.03 -7.43
N LEU A 171 -2.05 -5.12 -8.75
CA LEU A 171 -1.11 -6.09 -9.36
C LEU A 171 0.33 -5.86 -8.88
N ARG A 172 0.78 -4.61 -8.79
CA ARG A 172 2.09 -4.25 -8.22
C ARG A 172 2.23 -4.76 -6.79
N LEU A 173 1.22 -4.51 -5.95
CA LEU A 173 1.20 -5.02 -4.57
C LEU A 173 1.26 -6.55 -4.54
N LEU A 174 0.38 -7.23 -5.31
CA LEU A 174 0.24 -8.69 -5.33
C LEU A 174 1.49 -9.41 -5.88
N PHE A 175 2.35 -8.70 -6.59
CA PHE A 175 3.68 -9.17 -6.99
C PHE A 175 4.74 -8.84 -5.94
N ALA A 176 4.90 -7.56 -5.61
CA ALA A 176 6.03 -7.07 -4.82
C ALA A 176 5.98 -7.53 -3.35
N TYR A 177 4.81 -7.53 -2.73
CA TYR A 177 4.66 -7.89 -1.33
C TYR A 177 4.90 -9.40 -1.07
N PRO A 178 4.33 -10.35 -1.86
CA PRO A 178 4.67 -11.77 -1.75
C PRO A 178 6.11 -12.07 -2.10
N LEU A 179 6.73 -11.34 -3.03
CA LEU A 179 8.16 -11.45 -3.32
C LEU A 179 8.98 -11.13 -2.07
N GLY A 180 8.64 -10.05 -1.35
CA GLY A 180 9.29 -9.72 -0.08
C GLY A 180 9.14 -10.81 0.97
N LEU A 181 7.94 -11.36 1.11
CA LEU A 181 7.67 -12.49 2.02
C LEU A 181 8.50 -13.73 1.63
N LEU A 182 8.58 -14.03 0.34
CA LEU A 182 9.41 -15.15 -0.17
C LEU A 182 10.89 -14.94 0.16
N LEU A 183 11.40 -13.74 -0.05
CA LEU A 183 12.79 -13.39 0.29
C LEU A 183 13.07 -13.57 1.78
N SER A 184 12.11 -13.18 2.67
CA SER A 184 12.27 -13.38 4.11
C SER A 184 12.39 -14.86 4.47
N ARG A 185 11.60 -15.73 3.86
CA ARG A 185 11.65 -17.18 4.09
C ARG A 185 12.97 -17.79 3.60
N LEU A 186 13.42 -17.38 2.42
CA LEU A 186 14.71 -17.84 1.87
C LEU A 186 15.89 -17.38 2.73
N TYR A 187 15.82 -16.15 3.23
CA TYR A 187 16.81 -15.61 4.15
C TYR A 187 16.87 -16.40 5.45
N GLN A 188 15.71 -16.69 6.07
CA GLN A 188 15.61 -17.44 7.31
C GLN A 188 16.10 -18.90 7.16
N GLN A 189 15.87 -19.53 6.00
CA GLN A 189 16.39 -20.87 5.71
C GLN A 189 17.92 -20.95 5.63
N ARG A 190 18.58 -19.85 5.28
CA ARG A 190 20.04 -19.76 5.16
C ARG A 190 20.75 -19.42 6.49
N GLN A 191 19.99 -18.95 7.49
CA GLN A 191 20.52 -18.62 8.81
C GLN A 191 19.90 -19.52 9.88
N PRO A 192 20.54 -20.64 10.23
CA PRO A 192 20.04 -21.57 11.26
C PRO A 192 20.23 -21.06 12.70
N VAL A 193 20.38 -19.79 12.95
CA VAL A 193 20.56 -19.25 14.30
C VAL A 193 19.24 -18.71 14.84
N PRO A 194 18.80 -19.16 16.03
CA PRO A 194 17.61 -18.60 16.67
C PRO A 194 17.90 -17.16 17.12
N THR A 195 17.58 -16.19 16.31
CA THR A 195 17.62 -14.79 16.70
C THR A 195 16.51 -14.52 17.71
N ARG A 196 16.82 -14.63 18.98
CA ARG A 196 16.06 -13.96 20.04
C ARG A 196 16.28 -12.46 19.84
N LEU A 197 15.47 -11.79 19.03
CA LEU A 197 15.44 -10.35 19.02
C LEU A 197 14.89 -9.89 20.38
N PRO A 198 15.52 -8.90 21.06
CA PRO A 198 14.96 -8.33 22.25
C PRO A 198 13.56 -7.76 21.94
N ALA A 199 12.64 -7.93 22.89
CA ALA A 199 11.33 -7.36 22.81
C ALA A 199 11.44 -5.84 22.98
N PHE A 200 11.16 -5.09 21.90
CA PHE A 200 10.88 -3.65 21.97
C PHE A 200 9.37 -3.45 21.98
#